data_23896d79516dc51abde87ff7b3e52aa6
#
_entry.id   23896d79516dc51abde87ff7b3e52aa6
#
_cell.length_a   1.000
_cell.length_b   1.000
_cell.length_c   1.000
_cell.angle_alpha   90.00
_cell.angle_beta   90.00
_cell.angle_gamma   90.00
#
_symmetry.space_group_name_H-M   'P 1'
#
loop_
_entity.id
_entity.type
_entity.pdbx_description
1 polymer ?
#
loop_
_entity_poly.entity_id
_entity_poly.type
_entity_poly.pdbx_seq_one_letter_code
_entity_poly.pdbx_strand_id
1 'polypeptide(L)'
;MAANHTTATPSSKKSTQYILLSVFAILVILMYCLIFCTGGGKGAPKLGIDLQGGTRVTLTPSGNPSDDQLKQAQTILMNRVNGMGVSGAEVQIDGDGDNLVITVPGSSAEDARNLGTTAKLVVRPVMEALGPDNTQVDQQPKVKDKSDETSVDVRKREIEALREFRQAPLNGEDGKPLAADQQLRILRENASKMTCQKADRFAGNDDPSRPLVTCDSQGQKYILGPAPLIDPNNPNGSRLDGSFIKADTVEGGFNNQQGHTYVSFSFKGKGVDTWARVTSTYTGKQVAMVLDSNVVSAPSIQEPIKNGNTQITGPFNTDEAVSLANNLKYGALPLNFSSPDGTPGGKVDTIPATLGIASLNAGLISGLVGLVLVAIFALAVYRALGVVTIISLVATGAMVYGSLVLLGRWIGYTLDLSGVAGLIIGIGTTADSFVVFFERIKDEIREGRSFRSAVPRGWAKARRTIVTGNAVTFIAAIVLYT
;
A
#
# COMPACT_ATOMS: atom_id res chain seq x y z
N MET A 1 -14.42 70.78 -47.06
CA MET A 1 -14.75 69.47 -46.49
C MET A 1 -13.57 69.02 -45.65
N ALA A 2 -13.67 69.17 -44.31
CA ALA A 2 -12.61 68.83 -43.37
C ALA A 2 -12.80 67.41 -42.91
N ALA A 3 -11.80 66.56 -43.15
CA ALA A 3 -11.77 65.18 -42.70
C ALA A 3 -11.30 65.12 -41.20
N ASN A 4 -12.21 64.66 -40.34
CA ASN A 4 -11.94 64.44 -38.91
C ASN A 4 -11.06 63.19 -38.79
N HIS A 5 -9.80 63.34 -38.43
CA HIS A 5 -8.93 62.31 -37.91
C HIS A 5 -9.21 62.09 -36.43
N THR A 6 -10.02 61.09 -36.11
CA THR A 6 -10.16 60.58 -34.73
C THR A 6 -8.91 59.78 -34.38
N THR A 7 -8.04 60.39 -33.55
CA THR A 7 -6.90 59.73 -32.90
C THR A 7 -7.41 58.81 -31.81
N ALA A 8 -7.42 57.49 -32.08
CA ALA A 8 -7.69 56.49 -31.07
C ALA A 8 -6.55 56.43 -30.00
N THR A 9 -6.89 56.66 -28.79
CA THR A 9 -6.00 56.71 -27.60
C THR A 9 -5.37 55.34 -27.30
N PRO A 10 -4.04 55.28 -27.02
CA PRO A 10 -3.32 54.00 -26.75
C PRO A 10 -3.39 53.55 -25.28
N SER A 11 -4.43 53.91 -24.53
CA SER A 11 -4.52 53.64 -23.07
C SER A 11 -4.93 52.22 -22.68
N SER A 12 -5.63 51.50 -23.56
CA SER A 12 -6.22 50.19 -23.21
C SER A 12 -5.22 49.00 -23.10
N LYS A 13 -4.10 49.02 -23.82
CA LYS A 13 -3.14 47.90 -23.85
C LYS A 13 -2.21 47.79 -22.64
N LYS A 14 -1.94 48.87 -21.93
CA LYS A 14 -1.12 48.89 -20.71
C LYS A 14 -1.86 48.26 -19.54
N SER A 15 -3.15 48.51 -19.43
CA SER A 15 -4.03 47.95 -18.38
C SER A 15 -4.05 46.41 -18.42
N THR A 16 -4.14 45.78 -19.60
CA THR A 16 -4.20 44.34 -19.74
C THR A 16 -2.91 43.61 -19.27
N GLN A 17 -1.73 44.18 -19.47
CA GLN A 17 -0.45 43.61 -19.03
C GLN A 17 -0.32 43.59 -17.51
N TYR A 18 -0.68 44.66 -16.85
CA TYR A 18 -0.69 44.73 -15.37
C TYR A 18 -1.75 43.82 -14.77
N ILE A 19 -2.92 43.67 -15.42
CA ILE A 19 -3.97 42.74 -14.98
C ILE A 19 -3.45 41.29 -15.02
N LEU A 20 -2.79 40.86 -16.09
CA LEU A 20 -2.24 39.49 -16.20
C LEU A 20 -1.16 39.24 -15.14
N LEU A 21 -0.27 40.20 -14.92
CA LEU A 21 0.76 40.08 -13.87
C LEU A 21 0.14 40.00 -12.47
N SER A 22 -0.88 40.85 -12.21
CA SER A 22 -1.61 40.81 -10.94
C SER A 22 -2.36 39.51 -10.72
N VAL A 23 -3.00 38.96 -11.75
CA VAL A 23 -3.67 37.64 -11.68
C VAL A 23 -2.67 36.57 -11.34
N PHE A 24 -1.49 36.54 -12.00
CA PHE A 24 -0.44 35.56 -11.69
C PHE A 24 0.04 35.69 -10.23
N ALA A 25 0.32 36.93 -9.78
CA ALA A 25 0.74 37.18 -8.40
C ALA A 25 -0.33 36.75 -7.38
N ILE A 26 -1.61 37.05 -7.64
CA ILE A 26 -2.74 36.62 -6.80
C ILE A 26 -2.84 35.08 -6.75
N LEU A 27 -2.69 34.39 -7.88
CA LEU A 27 -2.71 32.94 -7.92
C LEU A 27 -1.59 32.32 -7.06
N VAL A 28 -0.37 32.84 -7.17
CA VAL A 28 0.76 32.36 -6.36
C VAL A 28 0.52 32.63 -4.87
N ILE A 29 0.06 33.82 -4.51
CA ILE A 29 -0.26 34.20 -3.12
C ILE A 29 -1.38 33.29 -2.57
N LEU A 30 -2.45 33.08 -3.33
CA LEU A 30 -3.56 32.22 -2.95
C LEU A 30 -3.11 30.77 -2.74
N MET A 31 -2.25 30.26 -3.62
CA MET A 31 -1.67 28.93 -3.53
C MET A 31 -0.87 28.75 -2.23
N TYR A 32 0.02 29.71 -1.91
CA TYR A 32 0.80 29.68 -0.67
C TYR A 32 -0.07 29.91 0.58
N CYS A 33 -1.10 30.76 0.48
CA CYS A 33 -2.09 30.89 1.53
C CYS A 33 -2.79 29.56 1.82
N LEU A 34 -3.22 28.83 0.79
CA LEU A 34 -3.78 27.49 0.95
C LEU A 34 -2.77 26.51 1.60
N ILE A 35 -1.49 26.56 1.20
CA ILE A 35 -0.46 25.71 1.79
C ILE A 35 -0.32 25.95 3.29
N PHE A 36 -0.24 27.19 3.73
CA PHE A 36 0.02 27.51 5.13
C PHE A 36 -1.25 27.52 6.00
N CYS A 37 -2.41 27.93 5.44
CA CYS A 37 -3.65 28.04 6.20
C CYS A 37 -4.39 26.69 6.35
N THR A 38 -4.27 25.76 5.40
CA THR A 38 -5.06 24.50 5.41
C THR A 38 -4.29 23.25 5.85
N GLY A 39 -2.97 23.32 6.03
CA GLY A 39 -2.13 22.12 6.20
C GLY A 39 -1.42 21.99 7.54
N GLY A 40 -1.86 22.67 8.60
CA GLY A 40 -1.20 22.58 9.91
C GLY A 40 0.30 22.99 9.88
N GLY A 41 0.70 23.89 8.97
CA GLY A 41 2.08 24.39 8.84
C GLY A 41 3.06 23.47 8.08
N LYS A 42 2.65 22.28 7.65
CA LYS A 42 3.51 21.37 6.86
C LYS A 42 3.58 21.85 5.41
N GLY A 43 4.64 22.54 5.04
CA GLY A 43 4.87 23.10 3.70
C GLY A 43 5.73 22.23 2.77
N ALA A 44 6.12 21.02 3.15
CA ALA A 44 6.94 20.14 2.34
C ALA A 44 6.11 19.25 1.41
N PRO A 45 6.57 18.95 0.16
CA PRO A 45 5.95 17.96 -0.70
C PRO A 45 6.13 16.56 -0.10
N LYS A 46 5.20 15.65 -0.40
CA LYS A 46 5.35 14.23 -0.03
C LYS A 46 6.41 13.60 -0.93
N LEU A 47 7.36 12.89 -0.33
CA LEU A 47 8.40 12.16 -1.05
C LEU A 47 7.96 10.72 -1.26
N GLY A 48 8.31 10.14 -2.42
CA GLY A 48 8.17 8.72 -2.71
C GLY A 48 9.20 7.87 -1.99
N ILE A 49 8.99 6.56 -2.01
CA ILE A 49 9.91 5.59 -1.36
C ILE A 49 11.33 5.64 -1.92
N ASP A 50 11.50 6.01 -3.19
CA ASP A 50 12.81 6.15 -3.83
C ASP A 50 13.67 7.29 -3.24
N LEU A 51 13.01 8.29 -2.61
CA LEU A 51 13.67 9.47 -2.04
C LEU A 51 13.72 9.47 -0.51
N GLN A 52 12.80 8.82 0.17
CA GLN A 52 12.79 8.75 1.64
C GLN A 52 13.08 7.36 2.20
N GLY A 53 13.20 6.37 1.32
CA GLY A 53 13.28 4.98 1.71
C GLY A 53 11.93 4.41 2.12
N GLY A 54 11.86 3.10 2.29
CA GLY A 54 10.65 2.40 2.68
C GLY A 54 10.63 0.97 2.19
N THR A 55 9.48 0.34 2.29
CA THR A 55 9.29 -1.06 1.92
C THR A 55 8.21 -1.18 0.85
N ARG A 56 8.51 -1.97 -0.18
CA ARG A 56 7.55 -2.42 -1.20
C ARG A 56 7.28 -3.90 -1.00
N VAL A 57 6.01 -4.27 -0.92
CA VAL A 57 5.58 -5.67 -0.83
C VAL A 57 4.78 -6.02 -2.06
N THR A 58 5.25 -6.99 -2.83
CA THR A 58 4.53 -7.54 -3.99
C THR A 58 3.82 -8.81 -3.55
N LEU A 59 2.50 -8.79 -3.62
CA LEU A 59 1.60 -9.87 -3.23
C LEU A 59 1.10 -10.57 -4.48
N THR A 60 1.49 -11.83 -4.68
CA THR A 60 1.00 -12.66 -5.78
C THR A 60 -0.13 -13.56 -5.26
N PRO A 61 -1.33 -13.52 -5.84
CA PRO A 61 -2.44 -14.35 -5.41
C PRO A 61 -2.18 -15.83 -5.72
N SER A 62 -2.62 -16.71 -4.82
CA SER A 62 -2.48 -18.16 -4.97
C SER A 62 -3.58 -18.76 -5.87
N GLY A 63 -3.75 -18.25 -7.08
CA GLY A 63 -4.77 -18.70 -8.05
C GLY A 63 -5.10 -17.60 -9.06
N ASN A 64 -6.14 -17.81 -9.88
CA ASN A 64 -6.63 -16.82 -10.82
C ASN A 64 -7.76 -15.99 -10.16
N PRO A 65 -7.48 -14.82 -9.58
CA PRO A 65 -8.48 -14.00 -8.93
C PRO A 65 -9.38 -13.32 -9.97
N SER A 66 -10.62 -13.02 -9.56
CA SER A 66 -11.44 -12.07 -10.33
C SER A 66 -11.05 -10.63 -10.01
N ASP A 67 -11.31 -9.70 -10.94
CA ASP A 67 -11.09 -8.26 -10.73
C ASP A 67 -11.78 -7.74 -9.47
N ASP A 68 -12.96 -8.25 -9.15
CA ASP A 68 -13.70 -7.85 -7.94
C ASP A 68 -13.00 -8.31 -6.67
N GLN A 69 -12.41 -9.50 -6.67
CA GLN A 69 -11.64 -10.01 -5.54
C GLN A 69 -10.34 -9.20 -5.33
N LEU A 70 -9.65 -8.82 -6.41
CA LEU A 70 -8.46 -7.96 -6.35
C LEU A 70 -8.80 -6.57 -5.81
N LYS A 71 -9.88 -5.94 -6.28
CA LYS A 71 -10.36 -4.65 -5.79
C LYS A 71 -10.79 -4.71 -4.32
N GLN A 72 -11.44 -5.79 -3.91
CA GLN A 72 -11.79 -5.99 -2.50
C GLN A 72 -10.53 -6.15 -1.63
N ALA A 73 -9.55 -6.95 -2.08
CA ALA A 73 -8.28 -7.11 -1.40
C ALA A 73 -7.52 -5.77 -1.30
N GLN A 74 -7.47 -5.00 -2.39
CA GLN A 74 -6.89 -3.65 -2.41
C GLN A 74 -7.54 -2.73 -1.36
N THR A 75 -8.87 -2.76 -1.27
CA THR A 75 -9.62 -1.94 -0.31
C THR A 75 -9.28 -2.33 1.13
N ILE A 76 -9.22 -3.63 1.43
CA ILE A 76 -8.88 -4.13 2.77
C ILE A 76 -7.44 -3.76 3.13
N LEU A 77 -6.49 -3.97 2.21
CA LEU A 77 -5.08 -3.63 2.39
C LEU A 77 -4.88 -2.13 2.61
N MET A 78 -5.56 -1.29 1.82
CA MET A 78 -5.53 0.16 2.01
C MET A 78 -6.06 0.58 3.40
N ASN A 79 -7.14 -0.07 3.88
CA ASN A 79 -7.68 0.19 5.21
C ASN A 79 -6.72 -0.24 6.32
N ARG A 80 -6.02 -1.38 6.16
CA ARG A 80 -4.99 -1.84 7.10
C ARG A 80 -3.82 -0.86 7.16
N VAL A 81 -3.32 -0.43 6.01
CA VAL A 81 -2.24 0.57 5.87
C VAL A 81 -2.62 1.88 6.55
N ASN A 82 -3.82 2.39 6.28
CA ASN A 82 -4.32 3.61 6.91
C ASN A 82 -4.47 3.45 8.43
N GLY A 83 -4.88 2.27 8.89
CA GLY A 83 -5.00 1.93 10.31
C GLY A 83 -3.67 1.91 11.06
N MET A 84 -2.55 1.67 10.37
CA MET A 84 -1.19 1.79 10.93
C MET A 84 -0.72 3.23 11.07
N GLY A 85 -1.49 4.21 10.58
CA GLY A 85 -1.13 5.63 10.65
C GLY A 85 0.03 6.04 9.73
N VAL A 86 0.42 5.20 8.77
CA VAL A 86 1.52 5.48 7.84
C VAL A 86 1.03 6.40 6.73
N SER A 87 1.56 7.61 6.71
CA SER A 87 1.21 8.61 5.68
C SER A 87 1.98 8.35 4.39
N GLY A 88 1.28 8.36 3.26
CA GLY A 88 1.88 8.20 1.92
C GLY A 88 2.06 6.74 1.48
N ALA A 89 1.48 5.80 2.22
CA ALA A 89 1.41 4.43 1.75
C ALA A 89 0.36 4.26 0.65
N GLU A 90 0.62 3.35 -0.29
CA GLU A 90 -0.20 3.12 -1.47
C GLU A 90 -0.35 1.63 -1.73
N VAL A 91 -1.53 1.23 -2.21
CA VAL A 91 -1.82 -0.15 -2.64
C VAL A 91 -2.33 -0.09 -4.07
N GLN A 92 -1.57 -0.66 -5.00
CA GLN A 92 -1.89 -0.69 -6.43
C GLN A 92 -2.05 -2.13 -6.92
N ILE A 93 -2.92 -2.31 -7.93
CA ILE A 93 -2.95 -3.54 -8.74
C ILE A 93 -1.93 -3.32 -9.85
N ASP A 94 -0.98 -4.25 -10.01
CA ASP A 94 0.07 -4.18 -11.03
C ASP A 94 -0.53 -4.26 -12.45
N GLY A 95 0.10 -3.58 -13.42
CA GLY A 95 -0.44 -3.40 -14.77
C GLY A 95 -0.72 -4.69 -15.55
N ASP A 96 -0.06 -5.80 -15.22
CA ASP A 96 -0.33 -7.13 -15.76
C ASP A 96 -1.52 -7.84 -15.08
N GLY A 97 -2.17 -7.19 -14.11
CA GLY A 97 -3.49 -7.54 -13.60
C GLY A 97 -3.55 -8.54 -12.44
N ASP A 98 -2.46 -9.23 -12.11
CA ASP A 98 -2.52 -10.36 -11.17
C ASP A 98 -1.92 -10.06 -9.79
N ASN A 99 -1.06 -9.06 -9.64
CA ASN A 99 -0.36 -8.76 -8.39
C ASN A 99 -0.90 -7.52 -7.70
N LEU A 100 -0.83 -7.50 -6.36
CA LEU A 100 -1.04 -6.31 -5.55
C LEU A 100 0.31 -5.82 -5.02
N VAL A 101 0.61 -4.55 -5.23
CA VAL A 101 1.83 -3.90 -4.77
C VAL A 101 1.48 -2.93 -3.65
N ILE A 102 2.03 -3.18 -2.47
CA ILE A 102 1.92 -2.29 -1.32
C ILE A 102 3.24 -1.52 -1.21
N THR A 103 3.16 -0.21 -1.20
CA THR A 103 4.31 0.68 -0.99
C THR A 103 4.13 1.42 0.32
N VAL A 104 5.04 1.23 1.28
CA VAL A 104 4.95 1.82 2.62
C VAL A 104 6.22 2.61 2.91
N PRO A 105 6.17 3.96 2.81
CA PRO A 105 7.31 4.80 3.10
C PRO A 105 7.73 4.73 4.57
N GLY A 106 9.03 4.63 4.84
CA GLY A 106 9.60 4.71 6.19
C GLY A 106 9.25 3.57 7.14
N SER A 107 8.59 2.49 6.67
CA SER A 107 8.24 1.35 7.54
C SER A 107 9.30 0.24 7.50
N SER A 108 9.29 -0.60 8.55
CA SER A 108 10.10 -1.82 8.57
C SER A 108 9.57 -2.86 7.57
N ALA A 109 10.45 -3.74 7.09
CA ALA A 109 10.08 -4.84 6.22
C ALA A 109 9.06 -5.79 6.87
N GLU A 110 9.11 -5.93 8.19
CA GLU A 110 8.25 -6.81 8.96
C GLU A 110 6.82 -6.26 9.06
N ASP A 111 6.66 -4.96 9.34
CA ASP A 111 5.35 -4.30 9.38
C ASP A 111 4.65 -4.37 8.02
N ALA A 112 5.40 -4.10 6.95
CA ALA A 112 4.86 -4.15 5.60
C ALA A 112 4.46 -5.58 5.18
N ARG A 113 5.23 -6.60 5.56
CA ARG A 113 4.90 -8.01 5.31
C ARG A 113 3.63 -8.45 6.03
N ASN A 114 3.44 -7.99 7.27
CA ASN A 114 2.26 -8.31 8.08
C ASN A 114 0.96 -7.81 7.46
N LEU A 115 1.00 -6.77 6.62
CA LEU A 115 -0.16 -6.30 5.86
C LEU A 115 -0.69 -7.33 4.87
N GLY A 116 0.21 -8.08 4.23
CA GLY A 116 -0.14 -9.09 3.22
C GLY A 116 -0.66 -10.42 3.79
N THR A 117 -0.71 -10.57 5.12
CA THR A 117 -1.28 -11.77 5.75
C THR A 117 -2.79 -11.83 5.52
N THR A 118 -3.32 -13.04 5.32
CA THR A 118 -4.76 -13.24 5.06
C THR A 118 -5.63 -12.81 6.23
N ALA A 119 -5.10 -12.88 7.47
CA ALA A 119 -5.80 -12.58 8.71
C ALA A 119 -7.14 -13.32 8.86
N LYS A 120 -7.17 -14.57 8.37
CA LYS A 120 -8.34 -15.45 8.46
C LYS A 120 -8.43 -16.06 9.86
N LEU A 121 -9.23 -15.44 10.73
CA LEU A 121 -9.50 -15.99 12.05
C LEU A 121 -10.56 -17.07 11.96
N VAL A 122 -10.27 -18.22 12.55
CA VAL A 122 -11.22 -19.34 12.68
C VAL A 122 -11.20 -19.83 14.12
N VAL A 123 -12.38 -20.06 14.68
CA VAL A 123 -12.53 -20.67 16.00
C VAL A 123 -12.60 -22.19 15.87
N ARG A 124 -11.78 -22.93 16.62
CA ARG A 124 -11.76 -24.39 16.55
C ARG A 124 -11.67 -25.04 17.94
N PRO A 125 -12.48 -26.06 18.25
CA PRO A 125 -12.29 -26.79 19.50
C PRO A 125 -10.94 -27.55 19.48
N VAL A 126 -10.25 -27.58 20.61
CA VAL A 126 -9.04 -28.38 20.77
C VAL A 126 -9.47 -29.83 21.05
N MET A 127 -9.08 -30.75 20.16
CA MET A 127 -9.27 -32.18 20.34
C MET A 127 -8.15 -32.75 21.21
N GLU A 128 -6.91 -32.31 20.95
CA GLU A 128 -5.74 -32.78 21.66
C GLU A 128 -4.62 -31.73 21.61
N ALA A 129 -3.95 -31.50 22.74
CA ALA A 129 -2.71 -30.75 22.84
C ALA A 129 -1.55 -31.74 22.97
N LEU A 130 -0.67 -31.79 21.94
CA LEU A 130 0.36 -32.82 21.82
C LEU A 130 1.68 -32.49 22.55
N GLY A 131 1.81 -31.25 23.04
CA GLY A 131 3.04 -30.77 23.66
C GLY A 131 4.02 -30.12 22.66
N PRO A 132 5.21 -29.72 23.14
CA PRO A 132 6.22 -29.03 22.34
C PRO A 132 6.70 -29.89 21.16
N ASP A 133 7.12 -29.18 20.10
CA ASP A 133 7.69 -29.84 18.92
C ASP A 133 9.05 -30.46 19.22
N ASN A 134 9.12 -31.79 19.21
CA ASN A 134 10.34 -32.58 19.38
C ASN A 134 10.76 -33.27 18.06
N THR A 135 10.16 -32.90 16.93
CA THR A 135 10.43 -33.51 15.61
C THR A 135 11.77 -33.00 15.08
N GLN A 136 12.71 -33.91 14.85
CA GLN A 136 14.05 -33.57 14.38
C GLN A 136 14.10 -33.23 12.87
N VAL A 137 13.23 -33.87 12.08
CA VAL A 137 13.21 -33.73 10.62
C VAL A 137 11.79 -33.51 10.14
N ASP A 138 11.58 -32.37 9.45
CA ASP A 138 10.30 -32.07 8.84
C ASP A 138 10.03 -32.96 7.63
N GLN A 139 8.97 -33.74 7.70
CA GLN A 139 8.50 -34.65 6.65
C GLN A 139 7.24 -34.12 5.93
N GLN A 140 6.90 -32.84 6.11
CA GLN A 140 5.81 -32.23 5.37
C GLN A 140 6.08 -32.32 3.85
N PRO A 141 5.06 -32.53 3.03
CA PRO A 141 5.21 -32.60 1.59
C PRO A 141 5.93 -31.41 1.00
N LYS A 142 6.91 -31.69 0.11
CA LYS A 142 7.57 -30.69 -0.73
C LYS A 142 7.32 -31.08 -2.18
N VAL A 143 6.71 -30.19 -2.93
CA VAL A 143 6.44 -30.38 -4.35
C VAL A 143 7.62 -29.90 -5.16
N LYS A 144 8.12 -30.75 -6.08
CA LYS A 144 9.17 -30.36 -7.02
C LYS A 144 8.56 -29.67 -8.24
N ASP A 145 9.23 -28.66 -8.73
CA ASP A 145 8.88 -27.98 -9.97
C ASP A 145 9.02 -28.94 -11.14
N LYS A 146 8.06 -28.95 -12.05
CA LYS A 146 8.18 -29.59 -13.35
C LYS A 146 8.51 -28.50 -14.38
N SER A 147 9.26 -28.86 -15.40
CA SER A 147 9.82 -27.93 -16.39
C SER A 147 8.81 -27.07 -17.15
N ASP A 148 7.54 -27.44 -17.14
CA ASP A 148 6.48 -26.81 -17.93
C ASP A 148 5.36 -26.17 -17.06
N GLU A 149 5.56 -26.07 -15.74
CA GLU A 149 4.56 -25.52 -14.81
C GLU A 149 4.86 -24.09 -14.41
N THR A 150 3.80 -23.30 -14.25
CA THR A 150 3.93 -21.95 -13.67
C THR A 150 4.16 -22.05 -12.15
N SER A 151 4.75 -21.01 -11.56
CA SER A 151 4.93 -20.92 -10.10
C SER A 151 3.60 -21.02 -9.34
N VAL A 152 2.51 -20.54 -9.95
CA VAL A 152 1.14 -20.62 -9.39
C VAL A 152 0.65 -22.07 -9.35
N ASP A 153 0.88 -22.86 -10.40
CA ASP A 153 0.47 -24.27 -10.44
C ASP A 153 1.25 -25.13 -9.44
N VAL A 154 2.55 -24.90 -9.33
CA VAL A 154 3.40 -25.55 -8.32
C VAL A 154 2.88 -25.24 -6.92
N ARG A 155 2.58 -23.97 -6.65
CA ARG A 155 2.06 -23.53 -5.36
C ARG A 155 0.71 -24.15 -5.03
N LYS A 156 -0.20 -24.22 -6.00
CA LYS A 156 -1.51 -24.85 -5.84
C LYS A 156 -1.38 -26.33 -5.45
N ARG A 157 -0.50 -27.08 -6.12
CA ARG A 157 -0.22 -28.49 -5.78
C ARG A 157 0.41 -28.64 -4.40
N GLU A 158 1.30 -27.71 -4.02
CA GLU A 158 1.91 -27.72 -2.68
C GLU A 158 0.86 -27.49 -1.59
N ILE A 159 -0.03 -26.52 -1.75
CA ILE A 159 -1.13 -26.25 -0.82
C ILE A 159 -2.03 -27.49 -0.69
N GLU A 160 -2.34 -28.15 -1.80
CA GLU A 160 -3.19 -29.34 -1.79
C GLU A 160 -2.52 -30.53 -1.07
N ALA A 161 -1.25 -30.78 -1.34
CA ALA A 161 -0.46 -31.78 -0.65
C ALA A 161 -0.32 -31.50 0.87
N LEU A 162 -0.09 -30.24 1.24
CA LEU A 162 -0.05 -29.81 2.64
C LEU A 162 -1.43 -29.94 3.31
N ARG A 163 -2.52 -29.66 2.59
CA ARG A 163 -3.88 -29.85 3.10
C ARG A 163 -4.18 -31.30 3.39
N GLU A 164 -3.85 -32.20 2.49
CA GLU A 164 -4.02 -33.67 2.69
C GLU A 164 -3.18 -34.19 3.86
N PHE A 165 -2.01 -33.62 4.07
CA PHE A 165 -1.14 -33.98 5.18
C PHE A 165 -1.63 -33.44 6.52
N ARG A 166 -2.01 -32.14 6.59
CA ARG A 166 -2.37 -31.45 7.85
C ARG A 166 -3.83 -31.58 8.26
N GLN A 167 -4.70 -31.99 7.31
CA GLN A 167 -6.13 -32.12 7.56
C GLN A 167 -6.59 -33.56 7.21
N ALA A 168 -7.19 -34.23 8.20
CA ALA A 168 -7.73 -35.55 7.95
C ALA A 168 -8.83 -35.49 6.87
N PRO A 169 -8.89 -36.45 5.96
CA PRO A 169 -9.99 -36.56 5.00
C PRO A 169 -11.32 -36.77 5.73
N LEU A 170 -12.40 -36.27 5.14
CA LEU A 170 -13.75 -36.46 5.68
C LEU A 170 -14.24 -37.91 5.38
N ASN A 171 -13.84 -38.47 4.23
CA ASN A 171 -14.23 -39.77 3.78
C ASN A 171 -12.99 -40.67 3.59
N GLY A 172 -13.18 -41.98 3.80
CA GLY A 172 -12.20 -42.97 3.49
C GLY A 172 -12.09 -43.27 1.99
N GLU A 173 -11.17 -44.17 1.59
CA GLU A 173 -11.00 -44.59 0.21
C GLU A 173 -12.25 -45.26 -0.39
N ASP A 174 -13.11 -45.80 0.47
CA ASP A 174 -14.40 -46.40 0.10
C ASP A 174 -15.52 -45.37 -0.08
N GLY A 175 -15.23 -44.05 0.05
CA GLY A 175 -16.17 -42.96 -0.04
C GLY A 175 -17.08 -42.77 1.17
N LYS A 176 -16.93 -43.59 2.21
CA LYS A 176 -17.73 -43.47 3.44
C LYS A 176 -17.08 -42.48 4.43
N PRO A 177 -17.88 -41.80 5.26
CA PRO A 177 -17.31 -40.91 6.29
C PRO A 177 -16.36 -41.66 7.22
N LEU A 178 -15.18 -41.09 7.42
CA LEU A 178 -14.20 -41.59 8.39
C LEU A 178 -14.69 -41.34 9.82
N ALA A 179 -14.60 -42.37 10.66
CA ALA A 179 -14.89 -42.21 12.08
C ALA A 179 -13.89 -41.24 12.76
N ALA A 180 -14.35 -40.53 13.78
CA ALA A 180 -13.54 -39.47 14.45
C ALA A 180 -12.23 -40.02 15.04
N ASP A 181 -12.23 -41.29 15.56
CA ASP A 181 -11.04 -41.96 16.07
C ASP A 181 -10.03 -42.31 14.97
N GLN A 182 -10.50 -42.61 13.76
CA GLN A 182 -9.64 -42.82 12.59
C GLN A 182 -9.00 -41.50 12.12
N GLN A 183 -9.79 -40.44 12.02
CA GLN A 183 -9.27 -39.13 11.71
C GLN A 183 -8.20 -38.69 12.73
N LEU A 184 -8.46 -38.89 14.03
CA LEU A 184 -7.53 -38.53 15.09
C LEU A 184 -6.21 -39.30 15.01
N ARG A 185 -6.25 -40.63 14.66
CA ARG A 185 -5.04 -41.44 14.43
C ARG A 185 -4.19 -40.91 13.29
N ILE A 186 -4.79 -40.59 12.15
CA ILE A 186 -4.10 -40.01 10.99
C ILE A 186 -3.42 -38.68 11.39
N LEU A 187 -4.13 -37.84 12.10
CA LEU A 187 -3.61 -36.52 12.52
C LEU A 187 -2.47 -36.64 13.53
N ARG A 188 -2.52 -37.59 14.48
CA ARG A 188 -1.41 -37.86 15.41
C ARG A 188 -0.16 -38.35 14.67
N GLU A 189 -0.32 -39.26 13.70
CA GLU A 189 0.79 -39.74 12.88
C GLU A 189 1.42 -38.59 12.10
N ASN A 190 0.61 -37.72 11.45
CA ASN A 190 1.10 -36.58 10.69
C ASN A 190 1.73 -35.52 11.59
N ALA A 191 1.18 -35.29 12.79
CA ALA A 191 1.77 -34.39 13.78
C ALA A 191 3.17 -34.83 14.22
N SER A 192 3.43 -36.15 14.33
CA SER A 192 4.77 -36.68 14.67
C SER A 192 5.80 -36.42 13.56
N LYS A 193 5.36 -36.23 12.32
CA LYS A 193 6.17 -36.00 11.12
C LYS A 193 6.33 -34.50 10.76
N MET A 194 5.62 -33.64 11.42
CA MET A 194 5.59 -32.17 11.17
C MET A 194 6.48 -31.43 12.16
N THR A 195 7.26 -30.44 11.68
CA THR A 195 7.92 -29.46 12.54
C THR A 195 7.15 -28.13 12.56
N CYS A 196 7.21 -27.41 13.69
CA CYS A 196 6.64 -26.08 13.84
C CYS A 196 7.61 -25.04 13.27
N GLN A 197 7.30 -24.48 12.11
CA GLN A 197 8.13 -23.48 11.42
C GLN A 197 7.59 -22.08 11.65
N LYS A 198 8.49 -21.08 11.79
CA LYS A 198 8.10 -19.67 11.89
C LYS A 198 7.33 -19.17 10.65
N ALA A 199 7.73 -19.62 9.45
CA ALA A 199 7.03 -19.31 8.20
C ALA A 199 6.26 -20.56 7.75
N ASP A 200 4.98 -20.62 8.10
CA ASP A 200 4.14 -21.75 7.75
C ASP A 200 3.68 -21.66 6.28
N ARG A 201 4.16 -22.57 5.45
CA ARG A 201 3.79 -22.65 4.02
C ARG A 201 2.30 -22.95 3.79
N PHE A 202 1.60 -23.45 4.79
CA PHE A 202 0.16 -23.73 4.72
C PHE A 202 -0.70 -22.58 5.23
N ALA A 203 -0.10 -21.48 5.72
CA ALA A 203 -0.82 -20.36 6.33
C ALA A 203 -2.02 -19.88 5.51
N GLY A 204 -3.19 -19.78 6.15
CA GLY A 204 -4.44 -19.29 5.55
C GLY A 204 -5.14 -20.23 4.58
N ASN A 205 -4.58 -21.42 4.30
CA ASN A 205 -5.10 -22.36 3.30
C ASN A 205 -5.89 -23.53 3.88
N ASP A 206 -6.13 -23.53 5.18
CA ASP A 206 -6.92 -24.58 5.83
C ASP A 206 -8.41 -24.52 5.47
N ASP A 207 -9.00 -25.70 5.35
CA ASP A 207 -10.44 -25.88 5.22
C ASP A 207 -11.07 -25.90 6.63
N PRO A 208 -11.91 -24.92 6.98
CA PRO A 208 -12.55 -24.88 8.29
C PRO A 208 -13.47 -26.07 8.59
N SER A 209 -13.90 -26.80 7.56
CA SER A 209 -14.80 -27.96 7.71
C SER A 209 -14.06 -29.22 8.17
N ARG A 210 -12.74 -29.26 8.07
CA ARG A 210 -11.91 -30.44 8.35
C ARG A 210 -11.09 -30.23 9.63
N PRO A 211 -10.82 -31.30 10.40
CA PRO A 211 -9.85 -31.22 11.50
C PRO A 211 -8.47 -30.78 10.99
N LEU A 212 -7.67 -30.18 11.87
CA LEU A 212 -6.39 -29.57 11.51
C LEU A 212 -5.30 -29.90 12.54
N VAL A 213 -4.11 -30.33 12.06
CA VAL A 213 -2.88 -30.32 12.86
C VAL A 213 -2.16 -29.00 12.63
N THR A 214 -1.82 -28.33 13.72
CA THR A 214 -1.10 -27.05 13.66
C THR A 214 -0.30 -26.76 14.92
N CYS A 215 0.45 -25.65 14.89
CA CYS A 215 1.28 -25.19 15.99
C CYS A 215 0.85 -23.81 16.47
N ASP A 216 1.32 -23.43 17.66
CA ASP A 216 1.38 -22.04 18.10
C ASP A 216 2.77 -21.43 17.86
N SER A 217 2.93 -20.16 18.22
CA SER A 217 4.19 -19.43 18.08
C SER A 217 5.32 -19.95 18.99
N GLN A 218 4.98 -20.74 20.02
CA GLN A 218 5.94 -21.35 20.95
C GLN A 218 6.34 -22.78 20.55
N GLY A 219 5.81 -23.28 19.43
CA GLY A 219 6.11 -24.65 18.96
C GLY A 219 5.28 -25.74 19.63
N GLN A 220 4.22 -25.39 20.34
CA GLN A 220 3.26 -26.35 20.86
C GLN A 220 2.37 -26.86 19.71
N LYS A 221 2.24 -28.18 19.59
CA LYS A 221 1.38 -28.82 18.59
C LYS A 221 -0.03 -29.07 19.09
N TYR A 222 -0.99 -28.87 18.22
CA TYR A 222 -2.41 -29.10 18.50
C TYR A 222 -3.08 -29.90 17.38
N ILE A 223 -4.01 -30.76 17.77
CA ILE A 223 -5.02 -31.32 16.88
C ILE A 223 -6.33 -30.60 17.18
N LEU A 224 -6.85 -29.91 16.19
CA LEU A 224 -8.04 -29.08 16.28
C LEU A 224 -9.20 -29.72 15.52
N GLY A 225 -10.38 -29.64 16.08
CA GLY A 225 -11.60 -30.04 15.41
C GLY A 225 -12.03 -29.07 14.29
N PRO A 226 -13.06 -29.45 13.53
CA PRO A 226 -13.65 -28.54 12.54
C PRO A 226 -14.24 -27.31 13.24
N ALA A 227 -14.24 -26.18 12.53
CA ALA A 227 -14.84 -24.95 13.03
C ALA A 227 -16.37 -25.14 13.22
N PRO A 228 -16.95 -24.57 14.28
CA PRO A 228 -18.37 -24.71 14.58
C PRO A 228 -19.25 -24.11 13.46
N LEU A 229 -20.30 -24.82 13.09
CA LEU A 229 -21.32 -24.36 12.15
C LEU A 229 -22.14 -23.23 12.77
N ILE A 230 -22.44 -22.22 11.99
CA ILE A 230 -23.38 -21.16 12.36
C ILE A 230 -24.79 -21.75 12.49
N ASP A 231 -25.22 -22.55 11.52
CA ASP A 231 -26.44 -23.34 11.57
C ASP A 231 -26.07 -24.84 11.66
N PRO A 232 -26.31 -25.50 12.81
CA PRO A 232 -26.00 -26.91 12.98
C PRO A 232 -26.74 -27.84 12.00
N ASN A 233 -27.87 -27.39 11.45
CA ASN A 233 -28.67 -28.19 10.51
C ASN A 233 -28.17 -28.11 9.06
N ASN A 234 -27.20 -27.24 8.77
CA ASN A 234 -26.61 -27.08 7.45
C ASN A 234 -25.12 -27.47 7.47
N PRO A 235 -24.74 -28.73 7.19
CA PRO A 235 -23.35 -29.20 7.24
C PRO A 235 -22.40 -28.44 6.32
N ASN A 236 -22.92 -27.91 5.20
CA ASN A 236 -22.15 -27.13 4.21
C ASN A 236 -22.30 -25.61 4.44
N GLY A 237 -22.90 -25.20 5.55
CA GLY A 237 -23.14 -23.80 5.90
C GLY A 237 -21.89 -23.07 6.39
N SER A 238 -22.04 -21.76 6.59
CA SER A 238 -20.99 -20.91 7.15
C SER A 238 -20.56 -21.39 8.53
N ARG A 239 -19.28 -21.18 8.84
CA ARG A 239 -18.67 -21.53 10.13
C ARG A 239 -18.26 -20.29 10.87
N LEU A 240 -18.03 -20.41 12.19
CA LEU A 240 -17.66 -19.29 13.04
C LEU A 240 -16.22 -18.84 12.71
N ASP A 241 -16.12 -17.69 12.06
CA ASP A 241 -14.87 -17.09 11.62
C ASP A 241 -14.84 -15.57 11.90
N GLY A 242 -13.77 -14.91 11.46
CA GLY A 242 -13.55 -13.47 11.66
C GLY A 242 -14.61 -12.56 11.01
N SER A 243 -15.42 -13.03 10.07
CA SER A 243 -16.48 -12.24 9.45
C SER A 243 -17.62 -11.89 10.43
N PHE A 244 -17.76 -12.69 11.48
CA PHE A 244 -18.71 -12.45 12.57
C PHE A 244 -18.16 -11.56 13.67
N ILE A 245 -16.96 -10.99 13.54
CA ILE A 245 -16.41 -10.00 14.47
C ILE A 245 -17.05 -8.64 14.20
N LYS A 246 -17.35 -7.92 15.26
CA LYS A 246 -17.83 -6.54 15.23
C LYS A 246 -16.63 -5.60 15.26
N ALA A 247 -16.30 -4.99 14.13
CA ALA A 247 -15.03 -4.26 13.89
C ALA A 247 -14.78 -3.10 14.88
N ASP A 248 -15.84 -2.41 15.31
CA ASP A 248 -15.78 -1.28 16.25
C ASP A 248 -15.49 -1.70 17.71
N THR A 249 -15.51 -3.00 18.01
CA THR A 249 -15.19 -3.55 19.33
C THR A 249 -13.79 -4.14 19.42
N VAL A 250 -13.03 -4.13 18.32
CA VAL A 250 -11.71 -4.75 18.30
C VAL A 250 -10.68 -3.79 18.86
N GLU A 251 -10.01 -4.21 19.94
CA GLU A 251 -8.95 -3.48 20.62
C GLU A 251 -7.78 -4.43 20.94
N GLY A 252 -6.56 -3.93 20.84
CA GLY A 252 -5.34 -4.65 21.22
C GLY A 252 -4.40 -3.76 22.02
N GLY A 253 -3.73 -4.34 23.00
CA GLY A 253 -2.81 -3.57 23.83
C GLY A 253 -2.28 -4.35 25.03
N PHE A 254 -1.66 -3.62 25.97
CA PHE A 254 -1.15 -4.17 27.22
C PHE A 254 -2.04 -3.74 28.39
N ASN A 255 -2.47 -4.71 29.19
CA ASN A 255 -3.24 -4.45 30.40
C ASN A 255 -2.29 -4.30 31.59
N ASN A 256 -2.07 -3.06 32.04
CA ASN A 256 -1.19 -2.74 33.16
C ASN A 256 -1.62 -3.36 34.51
N GLN A 257 -2.92 -3.63 34.69
CA GLN A 257 -3.46 -4.20 35.95
C GLN A 257 -3.25 -5.71 36.00
N GLN A 258 -3.30 -6.38 34.88
CA GLN A 258 -3.19 -7.83 34.79
C GLN A 258 -1.82 -8.30 34.28
N GLY A 259 -0.96 -7.39 33.82
CA GLY A 259 0.41 -7.66 33.41
C GLY A 259 0.53 -8.50 32.13
N HIS A 260 -0.48 -8.52 31.27
CA HIS A 260 -0.43 -9.26 30.01
C HIS A 260 -0.95 -8.46 28.81
N THR A 261 -0.51 -8.87 27.63
CA THR A 261 -0.97 -8.36 26.35
C THR A 261 -2.27 -9.05 25.95
N TYR A 262 -3.20 -8.31 25.36
CA TYR A 262 -4.52 -8.82 24.98
C TYR A 262 -4.99 -8.27 23.64
N VAL A 263 -5.89 -9.01 23.00
CA VAL A 263 -6.77 -8.54 21.93
C VAL A 263 -8.20 -8.89 22.32
N SER A 264 -9.06 -7.89 22.43
CA SER A 264 -10.49 -8.06 22.74
C SER A 264 -11.36 -7.72 21.53
N PHE A 265 -12.46 -8.43 21.40
CA PHE A 265 -13.49 -8.17 20.40
C PHE A 265 -14.82 -8.79 20.81
N SER A 266 -15.89 -8.43 20.11
CA SER A 266 -17.21 -9.04 20.26
C SER A 266 -17.68 -9.65 18.94
N PHE A 267 -18.35 -10.79 19.01
CA PHE A 267 -19.07 -11.34 17.88
C PHE A 267 -20.36 -10.56 17.60
N LYS A 268 -20.87 -10.64 16.36
CA LYS A 268 -22.14 -10.01 15.91
C LYS A 268 -23.10 -11.04 15.32
N GLY A 269 -24.39 -10.71 15.34
CA GLY A 269 -25.42 -11.50 14.70
C GLY A 269 -25.43 -12.95 15.17
N LYS A 270 -25.61 -13.91 14.28
CA LYS A 270 -25.58 -15.36 14.57
C LYS A 270 -24.27 -15.86 15.16
N GLY A 271 -23.18 -15.10 15.02
CA GLY A 271 -21.89 -15.41 15.67
C GLY A 271 -22.00 -15.41 17.19
N VAL A 272 -22.81 -14.53 17.79
CA VAL A 272 -23.03 -14.46 19.24
C VAL A 272 -23.66 -15.76 19.75
N ASP A 273 -24.75 -16.21 19.10
CA ASP A 273 -25.45 -17.43 19.49
C ASP A 273 -24.56 -18.66 19.31
N THR A 274 -23.80 -18.68 18.23
CA THR A 274 -22.85 -19.76 17.97
C THR A 274 -21.73 -19.79 19.01
N TRP A 275 -21.16 -18.64 19.37
CA TRP A 275 -20.15 -18.54 20.40
C TRP A 275 -20.68 -18.97 21.78
N ALA A 276 -21.91 -18.53 22.13
CA ALA A 276 -22.57 -18.98 23.36
C ALA A 276 -22.76 -20.50 23.39
N ARG A 277 -23.17 -21.11 22.28
CA ARG A 277 -23.30 -22.57 22.15
C ARG A 277 -21.94 -23.27 22.27
N VAL A 278 -20.89 -22.78 21.59
CA VAL A 278 -19.53 -23.33 21.65
C VAL A 278 -19.01 -23.28 23.09
N THR A 279 -19.06 -22.12 23.74
CA THR A 279 -18.54 -21.96 25.10
C THR A 279 -19.31 -22.80 26.12
N SER A 280 -20.62 -22.99 25.92
CA SER A 280 -21.41 -23.91 26.75
C SER A 280 -21.05 -25.39 26.53
N THR A 281 -20.79 -25.78 25.29
CA THR A 281 -20.44 -27.20 24.97
C THR A 281 -19.02 -27.56 25.41
N TYR A 282 -18.10 -26.60 25.37
CA TYR A 282 -16.68 -26.81 25.66
C TYR A 282 -16.25 -26.22 27.02
N THR A 283 -17.19 -26.02 27.96
CA THR A 283 -16.85 -25.64 29.36
C THR A 283 -15.90 -26.65 29.95
N GLY A 284 -14.79 -26.19 30.55
CA GLY A 284 -13.69 -27.01 31.09
C GLY A 284 -12.73 -27.54 30.03
N LYS A 285 -12.95 -27.23 28.75
CA LYS A 285 -12.06 -27.64 27.63
C LYS A 285 -11.48 -26.42 26.92
N GLN A 286 -10.46 -26.66 26.12
CA GLN A 286 -9.81 -25.60 25.35
C GLN A 286 -10.52 -25.36 24.02
N VAL A 287 -10.61 -24.08 23.64
CA VAL A 287 -11.06 -23.64 22.32
C VAL A 287 -9.96 -22.74 21.75
N ALA A 288 -9.44 -23.11 20.57
CA ALA A 288 -8.36 -22.40 19.93
C ALA A 288 -8.91 -21.27 19.02
N MET A 289 -8.24 -20.12 19.12
CA MET A 289 -8.33 -19.05 18.13
C MET A 289 -7.20 -19.25 17.14
N VAL A 290 -7.54 -19.56 15.89
CA VAL A 290 -6.62 -19.90 14.82
C VAL A 290 -6.60 -18.79 13.81
N LEU A 291 -5.45 -18.19 13.60
CA LEU A 291 -5.21 -17.15 12.60
C LEU A 291 -4.29 -17.72 11.53
N ASP A 292 -4.74 -17.66 10.27
CA ASP A 292 -3.95 -18.15 9.12
C ASP A 292 -3.36 -19.56 9.38
N SER A 293 -4.22 -20.47 9.84
CA SER A 293 -3.87 -21.87 10.14
C SER A 293 -2.94 -22.09 11.35
N ASN A 294 -2.55 -21.06 12.09
CA ASN A 294 -1.73 -21.15 13.30
C ASN A 294 -2.52 -20.78 14.56
N VAL A 295 -2.24 -21.46 15.67
CA VAL A 295 -2.88 -21.15 16.97
C VAL A 295 -2.30 -19.88 17.55
N VAL A 296 -3.15 -18.85 17.72
CA VAL A 296 -2.77 -17.64 18.45
C VAL A 296 -2.94 -17.82 19.94
N SER A 297 -4.02 -18.49 20.35
CA SER A 297 -4.33 -18.79 21.75
C SER A 297 -5.31 -19.95 21.83
N ALA A 298 -5.19 -20.78 22.85
CA ALA A 298 -6.09 -21.89 23.13
C ALA A 298 -6.54 -21.89 24.60
N PRO A 299 -7.33 -20.89 25.04
CA PRO A 299 -7.78 -20.77 26.40
C PRO A 299 -8.75 -21.90 26.78
N SER A 300 -8.75 -22.27 28.07
CA SER A 300 -9.80 -23.12 28.65
C SER A 300 -11.03 -22.27 28.96
N ILE A 301 -12.19 -22.71 28.49
CA ILE A 301 -13.45 -22.06 28.74
C ILE A 301 -13.90 -22.33 30.19
N GLN A 302 -13.91 -21.29 31.03
CA GLN A 302 -14.32 -21.41 32.44
C GLN A 302 -15.84 -21.43 32.59
N GLU A 303 -16.52 -20.59 31.84
CA GLU A 303 -17.98 -20.44 31.87
C GLU A 303 -18.55 -20.09 30.48
N PRO A 304 -19.84 -20.35 30.24
CA PRO A 304 -20.47 -19.97 28.96
C PRO A 304 -20.51 -18.45 28.74
N ILE A 305 -20.06 -18.00 27.57
CA ILE A 305 -20.01 -16.58 27.17
C ILE A 305 -21.23 -16.27 26.29
N LYS A 306 -22.26 -15.65 26.88
CA LYS A 306 -23.55 -15.40 26.20
C LYS A 306 -23.59 -14.06 25.44
N ASN A 307 -22.74 -13.11 25.78
CA ASN A 307 -22.72 -11.75 25.21
C ASN A 307 -21.82 -11.59 23.98
N GLY A 308 -21.13 -12.66 23.55
CA GLY A 308 -20.22 -12.63 22.41
C GLY A 308 -18.87 -11.96 22.67
N ASN A 309 -18.64 -11.38 23.85
CA ASN A 309 -17.36 -10.74 24.19
C ASN A 309 -16.26 -11.78 24.32
N THR A 310 -15.11 -11.52 23.74
CA THR A 310 -14.01 -12.45 23.67
C THR A 310 -12.71 -11.70 23.87
N GLN A 311 -11.80 -12.27 24.68
CA GLN A 311 -10.46 -11.76 24.83
C GLN A 311 -9.47 -12.87 24.51
N ILE A 312 -8.53 -12.55 23.63
CA ILE A 312 -7.38 -13.40 23.30
C ILE A 312 -6.20 -12.90 24.12
N THR A 313 -5.59 -13.77 24.88
CA THR A 313 -4.30 -13.55 25.55
C THR A 313 -3.31 -14.56 25.00
N GLY A 314 -2.06 -14.14 24.80
CA GLY A 314 -1.04 -15.02 24.22
C GLY A 314 0.36 -14.46 24.44
N PRO A 315 1.39 -15.19 24.00
CA PRO A 315 2.79 -14.81 24.12
C PRO A 315 3.21 -13.81 23.02
N PHE A 316 2.42 -12.75 22.81
CA PHE A 316 2.70 -11.69 21.86
C PHE A 316 2.99 -10.38 22.60
N ASN A 317 3.84 -9.54 22.00
CA ASN A 317 4.13 -8.21 22.53
C ASN A 317 3.01 -7.21 22.18
N THR A 318 3.10 -5.98 22.68
CA THR A 318 2.07 -4.95 22.47
C THR A 318 1.89 -4.59 20.99
N ASP A 319 2.98 -4.51 20.23
CA ASP A 319 2.92 -4.15 18.81
C ASP A 319 2.27 -5.26 18.00
N GLU A 320 2.57 -6.52 18.30
CA GLU A 320 1.91 -7.69 17.72
C GLU A 320 0.42 -7.73 18.05
N ALA A 321 0.02 -7.39 19.28
CA ALA A 321 -1.38 -7.31 19.68
C ALA A 321 -2.14 -6.23 18.91
N VAL A 322 -1.55 -5.04 18.75
CA VAL A 322 -2.12 -3.94 17.97
C VAL A 322 -2.23 -4.32 16.51
N SER A 323 -1.19 -4.95 15.94
CA SER A 323 -1.21 -5.45 14.56
C SER A 323 -2.31 -6.50 14.34
N LEU A 324 -2.42 -7.47 15.27
CA LEU A 324 -3.47 -8.49 15.24
C LEU A 324 -4.87 -7.86 15.33
N ALA A 325 -5.06 -6.90 16.24
CA ALA A 325 -6.32 -6.17 16.37
C ALA A 325 -6.69 -5.43 15.08
N ASN A 326 -5.73 -4.73 14.46
CA ASN A 326 -5.95 -4.06 13.18
C ASN A 326 -6.33 -5.05 12.07
N ASN A 327 -5.64 -6.18 11.97
CA ASN A 327 -5.96 -7.22 11.00
C ASN A 327 -7.38 -7.78 11.20
N LEU A 328 -7.81 -8.00 12.44
CA LEU A 328 -9.16 -8.48 12.75
C LEU A 328 -10.22 -7.39 12.50
N LYS A 329 -9.90 -6.14 12.78
CA LYS A 329 -10.79 -4.99 12.58
C LYS A 329 -11.14 -4.75 11.11
N TYR A 330 -10.15 -4.87 10.22
CA TYR A 330 -10.32 -4.63 8.79
C TYR A 330 -10.72 -5.88 8.01
N GLY A 331 -10.67 -7.05 8.65
CA GLY A 331 -11.15 -8.32 8.12
C GLY A 331 -10.13 -9.13 7.34
N ALA A 332 -10.52 -10.35 7.00
CA ALA A 332 -9.70 -11.26 6.22
C ALA A 332 -9.66 -10.86 4.74
N LEU A 333 -8.51 -11.07 4.10
CA LEU A 333 -8.39 -10.92 2.65
C LEU A 333 -9.19 -12.02 1.94
N PRO A 334 -9.85 -11.71 0.82
CA PRO A 334 -10.62 -12.69 0.04
C PRO A 334 -9.73 -13.68 -0.71
N LEU A 335 -8.42 -13.40 -0.76
CA LEU A 335 -7.40 -14.15 -1.47
C LEU A 335 -6.24 -14.46 -0.54
N ASN A 336 -5.61 -15.61 -0.76
CA ASN A 336 -4.32 -15.92 -0.16
C ASN A 336 -3.21 -15.37 -1.05
N PHE A 337 -2.26 -14.69 -0.45
CA PHE A 337 -1.13 -14.10 -1.14
C PHE A 337 0.19 -14.77 -0.72
N SER A 338 1.07 -14.92 -1.68
CA SER A 338 2.42 -15.41 -1.47
C SER A 338 3.41 -14.53 -2.22
N SER A 339 4.71 -14.68 -1.94
CA SER A 339 5.73 -14.19 -2.85
C SER A 339 5.88 -15.12 -4.06
N PRO A 340 6.55 -14.72 -5.14
CA PRO A 340 6.82 -15.57 -6.30
C PRO A 340 7.55 -16.88 -5.97
N ASP A 341 8.30 -16.93 -4.86
CA ASP A 341 8.98 -18.13 -4.34
C ASP A 341 8.08 -19.00 -3.42
N GLY A 342 6.80 -18.64 -3.28
CA GLY A 342 5.82 -19.39 -2.50
C GLY A 342 5.81 -19.09 -1.00
N THR A 343 6.62 -18.17 -0.50
CA THR A 343 6.57 -17.79 0.92
C THR A 343 5.33 -16.93 1.22
N PRO A 344 4.63 -17.16 2.34
CA PRO A 344 3.48 -16.35 2.73
C PRO A 344 3.88 -14.88 2.97
N GLY A 345 2.98 -13.92 2.67
CA GLY A 345 3.17 -12.51 2.97
C GLY A 345 3.85 -11.69 1.88
N GLY A 346 4.07 -12.26 0.69
CA GLY A 346 4.58 -11.53 -0.47
C GLY A 346 6.10 -11.32 -0.51
N LYS A 347 6.61 -10.85 -1.65
CA LYS A 347 8.01 -10.45 -1.83
C LYS A 347 8.22 -9.05 -1.26
N VAL A 348 9.21 -8.92 -0.39
CA VAL A 348 9.54 -7.65 0.27
C VAL A 348 10.85 -7.10 -0.29
N ASP A 349 10.76 -5.93 -0.91
CA ASP A 349 11.91 -5.15 -1.38
C ASP A 349 12.01 -3.89 -0.51
N THR A 350 13.14 -3.73 0.20
CA THR A 350 13.37 -2.58 1.07
C THR A 350 14.38 -1.63 0.47
N ILE A 351 14.01 -0.36 0.34
CA ILE A 351 14.89 0.72 -0.08
C ILE A 351 15.41 1.43 1.18
N PRO A 352 16.71 1.36 1.49
CA PRO A 352 17.26 2.04 2.65
C PRO A 352 17.08 3.56 2.55
N ALA A 353 16.68 4.19 3.64
CA ALA A 353 16.49 5.66 3.70
C ALA A 353 17.76 6.42 3.32
N THR A 354 18.94 5.85 3.60
CA THR A 354 20.23 6.45 3.24
C THR A 354 20.43 6.60 1.73
N LEU A 355 19.99 5.62 0.93
CA LEU A 355 20.04 5.68 -0.54
C LEU A 355 19.03 6.70 -1.08
N GLY A 356 17.82 6.74 -0.53
CA GLY A 356 16.81 7.71 -0.90
C GLY A 356 17.26 9.15 -0.65
N ILE A 357 17.79 9.45 0.54
CA ILE A 357 18.32 10.78 0.90
C ILE A 357 19.51 11.15 0.01
N ALA A 358 20.42 10.21 -0.29
CA ALA A 358 21.53 10.45 -1.18
C ALA A 358 21.07 10.81 -2.59
N SER A 359 20.07 10.10 -3.12
CA SER A 359 19.47 10.37 -4.44
C SER A 359 18.76 11.72 -4.48
N LEU A 360 18.01 12.07 -3.43
CA LEU A 360 17.37 13.38 -3.29
C LEU A 360 18.40 14.50 -3.29
N ASN A 361 19.45 14.39 -2.47
CA ASN A 361 20.52 15.37 -2.40
C ASN A 361 21.24 15.52 -3.74
N ALA A 362 21.57 14.41 -4.40
CA ALA A 362 22.18 14.43 -5.74
C ALA A 362 21.27 15.13 -6.76
N GLY A 363 19.97 14.85 -6.75
CA GLY A 363 18.97 15.51 -7.61
C GLY A 363 18.85 17.02 -7.34
N LEU A 364 18.80 17.42 -6.08
CA LEU A 364 18.74 18.85 -5.68
C LEU A 364 20.03 19.59 -6.07
N ILE A 365 21.20 18.99 -5.85
CA ILE A 365 22.49 19.58 -6.24
C ILE A 365 22.57 19.72 -7.76
N SER A 366 22.20 18.69 -8.51
CA SER A 366 22.19 18.70 -9.98
C SER A 366 21.22 19.75 -10.52
N GLY A 367 20.02 19.87 -9.92
CA GLY A 367 19.04 20.91 -10.27
C GLY A 367 19.58 22.32 -9.99
N LEU A 368 20.22 22.53 -8.85
CA LEU A 368 20.84 23.80 -8.50
C LEU A 368 21.99 24.17 -9.47
N VAL A 369 22.87 23.22 -9.77
CA VAL A 369 23.96 23.41 -10.76
C VAL A 369 23.38 23.77 -12.13
N GLY A 370 22.35 23.05 -12.60
CA GLY A 370 21.65 23.35 -13.85
C GLY A 370 21.05 24.76 -13.86
N LEU A 371 20.40 25.15 -12.77
CA LEU A 371 19.82 26.51 -12.62
C LEU A 371 20.90 27.60 -12.66
N VAL A 372 22.02 27.40 -11.97
CA VAL A 372 23.16 28.34 -11.97
C VAL A 372 23.77 28.45 -13.36
N LEU A 373 23.98 27.34 -14.08
CA LEU A 373 24.50 27.36 -15.45
C LEU A 373 23.57 28.13 -16.40
N VAL A 374 22.26 27.89 -16.32
CA VAL A 374 21.24 28.62 -17.10
C VAL A 374 21.25 30.10 -16.75
N ALA A 375 21.38 30.47 -15.46
CA ALA A 375 21.45 31.87 -15.03
C ALA A 375 22.70 32.56 -15.58
N ILE A 376 23.87 31.93 -15.51
CA ILE A 376 25.13 32.45 -16.06
C ILE A 376 24.99 32.64 -17.58
N PHE A 377 24.48 31.64 -18.29
CA PHE A 377 24.24 31.72 -19.73
C PHE A 377 23.30 32.88 -20.07
N ALA A 378 22.17 32.99 -19.38
CA ALA A 378 21.18 34.05 -19.62
C ALA A 378 21.78 35.45 -19.37
N LEU A 379 22.56 35.63 -18.33
CA LEU A 379 23.24 36.92 -18.05
C LEU A 379 24.32 37.24 -19.09
N ALA A 380 25.13 36.27 -19.47
CA ALA A 380 26.21 36.46 -20.45
C ALA A 380 25.68 36.82 -21.85
N VAL A 381 24.64 36.15 -22.31
CA VAL A 381 24.08 36.29 -23.68
C VAL A 381 23.06 37.41 -23.77
N TYR A 382 22.16 37.51 -22.78
CA TYR A 382 21.01 38.44 -22.80
C TYR A 382 21.15 39.63 -21.87
N ARG A 383 22.20 39.71 -21.05
CA ARG A 383 22.52 40.81 -20.14
C ARG A 383 21.28 41.16 -19.26
N ALA A 384 20.75 42.40 -19.40
CA ALA A 384 19.61 42.85 -18.60
C ALA A 384 18.34 42.00 -18.78
N LEU A 385 18.09 41.41 -19.93
CA LEU A 385 16.99 40.47 -20.17
C LEU A 385 17.22 39.14 -19.42
N GLY A 386 18.47 38.77 -19.17
CA GLY A 386 18.84 37.60 -18.37
C GLY A 386 18.36 37.72 -16.91
N VAL A 387 18.32 38.93 -16.35
CA VAL A 387 17.74 39.14 -14.99
C VAL A 387 16.25 38.79 -14.97
N VAL A 388 15.51 39.15 -16.03
CA VAL A 388 14.10 38.82 -16.16
C VAL A 388 13.91 37.31 -16.22
N THR A 389 14.80 36.59 -16.94
CA THR A 389 14.79 35.11 -16.97
C THR A 389 14.95 34.51 -15.57
N ILE A 390 15.92 35.00 -14.79
CA ILE A 390 16.18 34.50 -13.44
C ILE A 390 14.96 34.69 -12.53
N ILE A 391 14.38 35.93 -12.53
CA ILE A 391 13.17 36.21 -11.75
C ILE A 391 12.02 35.29 -12.16
N SER A 392 11.86 35.06 -13.46
CA SER A 392 10.81 34.17 -13.96
C SER A 392 11.04 32.69 -13.60
N LEU A 393 12.30 32.22 -13.63
CA LEU A 393 12.65 30.86 -13.17
C LEU A 393 12.36 30.67 -11.69
N VAL A 394 12.70 31.66 -10.86
CA VAL A 394 12.38 31.61 -9.41
C VAL A 394 10.86 31.59 -9.19
N ALA A 395 10.12 32.42 -9.90
CA ALA A 395 8.65 32.46 -9.80
C ALA A 395 8.00 31.15 -10.27
N THR A 396 8.51 30.56 -11.35
CA THR A 396 8.08 29.24 -11.86
C THR A 396 8.40 28.14 -10.86
N GLY A 397 9.62 28.15 -10.30
CA GLY A 397 10.03 27.19 -9.26
C GLY A 397 9.14 27.25 -8.02
N ALA A 398 8.80 28.45 -7.57
CA ALA A 398 7.86 28.66 -6.47
C ALA A 398 6.46 28.09 -6.81
N MET A 399 5.96 28.33 -8.02
CA MET A 399 4.67 27.80 -8.46
C MET A 399 4.67 26.27 -8.53
N VAL A 400 5.73 25.66 -9.08
CA VAL A 400 5.86 24.19 -9.17
C VAL A 400 5.95 23.59 -7.76
N TYR A 401 6.78 24.15 -6.89
CA TYR A 401 6.87 23.69 -5.49
C TYR A 401 5.53 23.71 -4.77
N GLY A 402 4.80 24.82 -4.88
CA GLY A 402 3.49 24.92 -4.28
C GLY A 402 2.47 23.93 -4.87
N SER A 403 2.53 23.71 -6.19
CA SER A 403 1.68 22.71 -6.85
C SER A 403 1.96 21.29 -6.35
N LEU A 404 3.23 20.92 -6.17
CA LEU A 404 3.62 19.62 -5.62
C LEU A 404 3.09 19.41 -4.20
N VAL A 405 3.16 20.45 -3.35
CA VAL A 405 2.64 20.38 -1.99
C VAL A 405 1.11 20.18 -1.99
N LEU A 406 0.38 20.93 -2.83
CA LEU A 406 -1.08 20.82 -2.92
C LEU A 406 -1.53 19.50 -3.52
N LEU A 407 -0.90 19.03 -4.60
CA LEU A 407 -1.19 17.72 -5.20
C LEU A 407 -0.90 16.58 -4.22
N GLY A 408 0.19 16.70 -3.45
CA GLY A 408 0.50 15.74 -2.39
C GLY A 408 -0.57 15.68 -1.28
N ARG A 409 -1.28 16.79 -1.03
CA ARG A 409 -2.37 16.86 -0.03
C ARG A 409 -3.71 16.37 -0.57
N TRP A 410 -4.07 16.80 -1.79
CA TRP A 410 -5.41 16.58 -2.33
C TRP A 410 -5.58 15.19 -2.96
N ILE A 411 -4.56 14.72 -3.68
CA ILE A 411 -4.62 13.44 -4.41
C ILE A 411 -3.56 12.44 -3.97
N GLY A 412 -2.78 12.76 -2.92
CA GLY A 412 -1.75 11.84 -2.43
C GLY A 412 -0.49 11.77 -3.30
N TYR A 413 -0.32 12.66 -4.29
CA TYR A 413 0.85 12.66 -5.17
C TYR A 413 2.16 12.67 -4.37
N THR A 414 3.06 11.74 -4.68
CA THR A 414 4.40 11.64 -4.10
C THR A 414 5.46 11.97 -5.13
N LEU A 415 6.45 12.78 -4.74
CA LEU A 415 7.60 13.10 -5.59
C LEU A 415 8.60 11.94 -5.52
N ASP A 416 8.82 11.27 -6.62
CA ASP A 416 9.80 10.21 -6.82
C ASP A 416 11.08 10.71 -7.53
N LEU A 417 12.04 9.82 -7.80
CA LEU A 417 13.28 10.15 -8.51
C LEU A 417 13.01 10.62 -9.94
N SER A 418 12.02 10.04 -10.62
CA SER A 418 11.58 10.40 -11.96
C SER A 418 10.98 11.81 -11.98
N GLY A 419 10.19 12.13 -10.94
CA GLY A 419 9.65 13.48 -10.74
C GLY A 419 10.74 14.53 -10.57
N VAL A 420 11.79 14.23 -9.80
CA VAL A 420 12.96 15.14 -9.67
C VAL A 420 13.66 15.35 -11.02
N ALA A 421 13.87 14.29 -11.81
CA ALA A 421 14.42 14.40 -13.15
C ALA A 421 13.53 15.27 -14.06
N GLY A 422 12.20 15.10 -14.00
CA GLY A 422 11.22 15.92 -14.70
C GLY A 422 11.29 17.40 -14.33
N LEU A 423 11.53 17.71 -13.04
CA LEU A 423 11.73 19.10 -12.59
C LEU A 423 12.99 19.74 -13.21
N ILE A 424 14.08 18.99 -13.29
CA ILE A 424 15.34 19.46 -13.91
C ILE A 424 15.14 19.73 -15.41
N ILE A 425 14.46 18.83 -16.11
CA ILE A 425 14.10 19.01 -17.53
C ILE A 425 13.18 20.24 -17.68
N GLY A 426 12.24 20.44 -16.76
CA GLY A 426 11.33 21.59 -16.73
C GLY A 426 12.06 22.95 -16.63
N ILE A 427 13.17 23.02 -15.89
CA ILE A 427 14.03 24.21 -15.84
C ILE A 427 14.61 24.51 -17.25
N GLY A 428 15.12 23.47 -17.94
CA GLY A 428 15.67 23.59 -19.28
C GLY A 428 14.64 24.08 -20.31
N THR A 429 13.46 23.48 -20.34
CA THR A 429 12.38 23.87 -21.30
C THR A 429 11.83 25.26 -21.04
N THR A 430 11.81 25.68 -19.76
CA THR A 430 11.43 27.05 -19.39
C THR A 430 12.47 28.04 -19.90
N ALA A 431 13.77 27.76 -19.71
CA ALA A 431 14.84 28.59 -20.20
C ALA A 431 14.84 28.71 -21.72
N ASP A 432 14.64 27.61 -22.46
CA ASP A 432 14.51 27.60 -23.92
C ASP A 432 13.39 28.54 -24.42
N SER A 433 12.24 28.53 -23.75
CA SER A 433 11.13 29.43 -24.07
C SER A 433 11.52 30.92 -23.98
N PHE A 434 12.38 31.30 -23.00
CA PHE A 434 12.91 32.66 -22.91
C PHE A 434 13.93 32.96 -24.02
N VAL A 435 14.79 32.02 -24.37
CA VAL A 435 15.74 32.15 -25.49
C VAL A 435 15.00 32.47 -26.79
N VAL A 436 13.99 31.67 -27.14
CA VAL A 436 13.16 31.89 -28.33
C VAL A 436 12.50 33.29 -28.30
N PHE A 437 11.98 33.72 -27.16
CA PHE A 437 11.35 35.02 -27.04
C PHE A 437 12.35 36.18 -27.20
N PHE A 438 13.51 36.09 -26.56
CA PHE A 438 14.50 37.14 -26.58
C PHE A 438 15.18 37.27 -27.94
N GLU A 439 15.42 36.18 -28.66
CA GLU A 439 15.90 36.24 -30.03
C GLU A 439 14.90 36.99 -30.94
N ARG A 440 13.59 36.72 -30.78
CA ARG A 440 12.58 37.49 -31.53
C ARG A 440 12.55 38.96 -31.17
N ILE A 441 12.81 39.35 -29.92
CA ILE A 441 12.96 40.78 -29.55
C ILE A 441 14.21 41.39 -30.19
N LYS A 442 15.37 40.65 -30.17
CA LYS A 442 16.60 41.13 -30.83
C LYS A 442 16.43 41.34 -32.34
N ASP A 443 15.74 40.38 -33.00
CA ASP A 443 15.45 40.51 -34.44
C ASP A 443 14.64 41.78 -34.73
N GLU A 444 13.60 42.05 -33.98
CA GLU A 444 12.78 43.28 -34.15
C GLU A 444 13.58 44.56 -33.88
N ILE A 445 14.54 44.53 -32.93
CA ILE A 445 15.41 45.67 -32.66
C ILE A 445 16.44 45.83 -33.78
N ARG A 446 16.99 44.78 -34.36
CA ARG A 446 17.91 44.84 -35.50
C ARG A 446 17.20 45.37 -36.76
N GLU A 447 15.88 45.17 -36.88
CA GLU A 447 15.04 45.80 -37.91
C GLU A 447 14.79 47.31 -37.69
N GLY A 448 15.47 47.93 -36.71
CA GLY A 448 15.40 49.38 -36.43
C GLY A 448 14.23 49.79 -35.53
N ARG A 449 13.58 48.89 -34.85
CA ARG A 449 12.46 49.18 -33.95
C ARG A 449 12.93 49.54 -32.55
N SER A 450 12.18 50.42 -31.86
CA SER A 450 12.41 50.70 -30.46
C SER A 450 12.08 49.49 -29.59
N PHE A 451 12.79 49.28 -28.48
CA PHE A 451 12.54 48.19 -27.51
C PHE A 451 11.06 48.07 -27.11
N ARG A 452 10.38 49.22 -26.91
CA ARG A 452 8.97 49.28 -26.54
C ARG A 452 8.03 48.69 -27.58
N SER A 453 8.35 48.80 -28.85
CA SER A 453 7.57 48.21 -29.96
C SER A 453 8.01 46.79 -30.32
N ALA A 454 9.28 46.45 -30.08
CA ALA A 454 9.86 45.15 -30.35
C ALA A 454 9.29 44.06 -29.44
N VAL A 455 9.07 44.32 -28.13
CA VAL A 455 8.57 43.35 -27.16
C VAL A 455 7.19 42.76 -27.56
N PRO A 456 6.12 43.54 -27.83
CA PRO A 456 4.83 42.93 -28.17
C PRO A 456 4.82 42.22 -29.53
N ARG A 457 5.67 42.64 -30.46
CA ARG A 457 5.80 41.96 -31.76
C ARG A 457 6.63 40.71 -31.70
N GLY A 458 7.74 40.74 -30.95
CA GLY A 458 8.53 39.56 -30.64
C GLY A 458 7.71 38.50 -29.92
N TRP A 459 6.86 38.89 -28.97
CA TRP A 459 5.93 37.98 -28.33
C TRP A 459 4.91 37.35 -29.32
N ALA A 460 4.32 38.17 -30.19
CA ALA A 460 3.34 37.67 -31.19
C ALA A 460 3.95 36.61 -32.12
N LYS A 461 5.25 36.75 -32.47
CA LYS A 461 5.99 35.78 -33.29
C LYS A 461 6.44 34.57 -32.45
N ALA A 462 7.00 34.77 -31.24
CA ALA A 462 7.55 33.74 -30.39
C ALA A 462 6.49 32.78 -29.81
N ARG A 463 5.33 33.31 -29.37
CA ARG A 463 4.30 32.52 -28.69
C ARG A 463 3.86 31.27 -29.44
N ARG A 464 3.78 31.36 -30.79
CA ARG A 464 3.39 30.21 -31.62
C ARG A 464 4.44 29.11 -31.56
N THR A 465 5.71 29.48 -31.67
CA THR A 465 6.83 28.52 -31.60
C THR A 465 6.92 27.90 -30.22
N ILE A 466 6.81 28.69 -29.14
CA ILE A 466 6.85 28.24 -27.75
C ILE A 466 5.71 27.26 -27.45
N VAL A 467 4.46 27.60 -27.83
CA VAL A 467 3.32 26.72 -27.59
C VAL A 467 3.45 25.42 -28.36
N THR A 468 3.91 25.47 -29.62
CA THR A 468 4.09 24.26 -30.44
C THR A 468 5.20 23.36 -29.85
N GLY A 469 6.34 23.94 -29.45
CA GLY A 469 7.43 23.18 -28.80
C GLY A 469 6.99 22.53 -27.49
N ASN A 470 6.32 23.30 -26.61
CA ASN A 470 5.80 22.77 -25.35
C ASN A 470 4.71 21.70 -25.54
N ALA A 471 3.87 21.82 -26.58
CA ALA A 471 2.88 20.82 -26.92
C ALA A 471 3.54 19.48 -27.35
N VAL A 472 4.62 19.52 -28.12
CA VAL A 472 5.38 18.32 -28.51
C VAL A 472 5.99 17.66 -27.26
N THR A 473 6.61 18.45 -26.38
CA THR A 473 7.17 17.93 -25.11
C THR A 473 6.09 17.32 -24.22
N PHE A 474 4.91 17.94 -24.15
CA PHE A 474 3.78 17.42 -23.40
C PHE A 474 3.24 16.09 -23.95
N ILE A 475 3.13 15.97 -25.30
CA ILE A 475 2.74 14.71 -25.95
C ILE A 475 3.77 13.63 -25.68
N ALA A 476 5.08 13.94 -25.76
CA ALA A 476 6.12 12.99 -25.44
C ALA A 476 6.05 12.52 -23.98
N ALA A 477 5.75 13.42 -23.05
CA ALA A 477 5.56 13.06 -21.64
C ALA A 477 4.34 12.15 -21.42
N ILE A 478 3.24 12.36 -22.13
CA ILE A 478 2.07 11.45 -22.08
C ILE A 478 2.45 10.06 -22.59
N VAL A 479 3.17 9.97 -23.69
CA VAL A 479 3.60 8.67 -24.26
C VAL A 479 4.54 7.92 -23.32
N LEU A 480 5.37 8.65 -22.55
CA LEU A 480 6.24 8.03 -21.53
C LEU A 480 5.48 7.56 -20.27
N TYR A 481 4.30 8.12 -20.04
CA TYR A 481 3.46 7.76 -18.90
C TYR A 481 2.60 6.52 -19.16
N THR A 482 2.25 6.22 -20.41
CA THR A 482 1.45 5.06 -20.84
C THR A 482 2.31 3.81 -20.99
#